data_97d1c80b538cccc3102956f65b741eb9
#
_entry.id   97d1c80b538cccc3102956f65b741eb9
#
_cell.length_a   1.000
_cell.length_b   1.000
_cell.length_c   1.000
_cell.angle_alpha   90.00
_cell.angle_beta   90.00
_cell.angle_gamma   90.00
#
_symmetry.space_group_name_H-M   'P 1'
#
loop_
_entity.id
_entity.type
_entity.pdbx_description
1 polymer ?
#
loop_
_entity_poly.entity_id
_entity_poly.type
_entity_poly.pdbx_seq_one_letter_code
_entity_poly.pdbx_strand_id
1 'polypeptide(L)'
;LLPARNAVKAENYEKAIELLKEADQNKSADWHNLMGYSLRKKAVPNLNEAEKYYISALNLDPKHRGALEYYGELLLLKNDLAGAEKLLARLDKACTFGCEEFQDLKKSIQQYKAKKP
;
A
#
# COMPACT_ATOMS: atom_id res chain seq x y z
N LEU A 1 -9.92 13.37 -4.05
CA LEU A 1 -9.23 12.11 -4.42
C LEU A 1 -10.04 11.18 -5.32
N LEU A 2 -11.33 11.50 -5.53
CA LEU A 2 -12.17 10.60 -6.33
C LEU A 2 -11.66 10.39 -7.76
N PRO A 3 -11.20 11.43 -8.50
CA PRO A 3 -10.66 11.19 -9.84
C PRO A 3 -9.46 10.23 -9.84
N ALA A 4 -8.55 10.35 -8.86
CA ALA A 4 -7.41 9.45 -8.74
C ALA A 4 -7.85 8.04 -8.39
N ARG A 5 -8.82 7.88 -7.49
CA ARG A 5 -9.37 6.56 -7.14
C ARG A 5 -10.01 5.89 -8.35
N ASN A 6 -10.72 6.65 -9.17
CA ASN A 6 -11.32 6.14 -10.40
C ASN A 6 -10.25 5.66 -11.39
N ALA A 7 -9.15 6.42 -11.53
CA ALA A 7 -8.03 6.02 -12.37
C ALA A 7 -7.39 4.72 -11.88
N VAL A 8 -7.23 4.56 -10.55
CA VAL A 8 -6.71 3.33 -9.95
C VAL A 8 -7.63 2.15 -10.26
N LYS A 9 -8.94 2.33 -10.12
CA LYS A 9 -9.92 1.28 -10.42
C LYS A 9 -9.85 0.85 -11.89
N ALA A 10 -9.56 1.80 -12.79
CA ALA A 10 -9.39 1.53 -14.21
C ALA A 10 -7.99 1.00 -14.54
N GLU A 11 -7.16 0.80 -13.53
CA GLU A 11 -5.77 0.36 -13.67
C GLU A 11 -4.92 1.33 -14.50
N ASN A 12 -5.33 2.60 -14.53
CA ASN A 12 -4.58 3.66 -15.21
C ASN A 12 -3.71 4.40 -14.18
N TYR A 13 -2.62 3.75 -13.78
CA TYR A 13 -1.77 4.23 -12.68
C TYR A 13 -1.01 5.50 -13.04
N GLU A 14 -0.58 5.65 -14.29
CA GLU A 14 0.08 6.89 -14.74
C GLU A 14 -0.86 8.09 -14.62
N LYS A 15 -2.12 7.90 -14.99
CA LYS A 15 -3.14 8.96 -14.85
C LYS A 15 -3.41 9.26 -13.39
N ALA A 16 -3.46 8.22 -12.54
CA ALA A 16 -3.66 8.41 -11.10
C ALA A 16 -2.54 9.28 -10.51
N ILE A 17 -1.29 9.00 -10.87
CA ILE A 17 -0.14 9.78 -10.39
C ILE A 17 -0.25 11.24 -10.84
N GLU A 18 -0.59 11.46 -12.12
CA GLU A 18 -0.77 12.81 -12.66
C GLU A 18 -1.83 13.59 -11.88
N LEU A 19 -3.00 12.95 -11.65
CA LEU A 19 -4.10 13.59 -10.91
C LEU A 19 -3.73 13.88 -9.47
N LEU A 20 -2.99 12.97 -8.82
CA LEU A 20 -2.53 13.17 -7.44
C LEU A 20 -1.53 14.33 -7.35
N LYS A 21 -0.64 14.47 -8.32
CA LYS A 21 0.31 15.59 -8.35
C LYS A 21 -0.40 16.92 -8.58
N GLU A 22 -1.43 16.95 -9.40
CA GLU A 22 -2.22 18.17 -9.67
C GLU A 22 -2.99 18.64 -8.44
N ALA A 23 -3.50 17.70 -7.64
CA ALA A 23 -4.26 17.99 -6.44
C ALA A 23 -3.49 17.52 -5.21
N ASP A 24 -2.32 18.10 -4.98
CA ASP A 24 -1.41 17.71 -3.92
C ASP A 24 -2.06 17.90 -2.54
N GLN A 25 -2.28 16.79 -1.84
CA GLN A 25 -2.83 16.75 -0.49
C GLN A 25 -1.83 16.07 0.44
N ASN A 26 -0.64 16.62 0.53
CA ASN A 26 0.48 16.02 1.25
C ASN A 26 0.25 15.81 2.76
N LYS A 27 -0.84 16.32 3.31
CA LYS A 27 -1.24 16.07 4.70
C LYS A 27 -2.26 14.94 4.83
N SER A 28 -2.63 14.30 3.72
CA SER A 28 -3.61 13.22 3.68
C SER A 28 -2.89 11.87 3.59
N ALA A 29 -3.15 10.98 4.56
CA ALA A 29 -2.65 9.61 4.50
C ALA A 29 -3.19 8.88 3.27
N ASP A 30 -4.45 9.11 2.91
CA ASP A 30 -5.06 8.51 1.71
C ASP A 30 -4.33 8.93 0.44
N TRP A 31 -3.96 10.19 0.34
CA TRP A 31 -3.21 10.70 -0.82
C TRP A 31 -1.87 9.97 -0.97
N HIS A 32 -1.13 9.86 0.13
CA HIS A 32 0.16 9.16 0.12
C HIS A 32 0.00 7.69 -0.20
N ASN A 33 -1.03 7.04 0.34
CA ASN A 33 -1.32 5.63 0.04
C ASN A 33 -1.61 5.42 -1.45
N LEU A 34 -2.41 6.28 -2.05
CA LEU A 34 -2.72 6.20 -3.48
C LEU A 34 -1.48 6.44 -4.35
N MET A 35 -0.62 7.39 -3.96
CA MET A 35 0.66 7.58 -4.65
C MET A 35 1.53 6.34 -4.59
N GLY A 36 1.69 5.78 -3.39
CA GLY A 36 2.49 4.56 -3.21
C GLY A 36 1.95 3.40 -4.03
N TYR A 37 0.65 3.19 -3.99
CA TYR A 37 0.01 2.10 -4.73
C TYR A 37 0.20 2.27 -6.25
N SER A 38 0.00 3.49 -6.75
CA SER A 38 0.12 3.77 -8.18
C SER A 38 1.56 3.59 -8.68
N LEU A 39 2.54 4.04 -7.88
CA LEU A 39 3.96 3.87 -8.21
C LEU A 39 4.37 2.40 -8.20
N ARG A 40 3.79 1.60 -7.32
CA ARG A 40 4.07 0.17 -7.27
C ARG A 40 3.46 -0.58 -8.45
N LYS A 41 2.26 -0.19 -8.86
CA LYS A 41 1.47 -0.94 -9.85
C LYS A 41 1.65 -0.50 -11.29
N LYS A 42 2.25 0.67 -11.52
CA LYS A 42 2.44 1.16 -12.90
C LYS A 42 3.32 0.22 -13.72
N ALA A 43 3.31 0.37 -15.03
CA ALA A 43 3.97 -0.54 -15.98
C ALA A 43 5.46 -0.75 -15.66
N VAL A 44 6.16 0.32 -15.27
CA VAL A 44 7.55 0.23 -14.79
C VAL A 44 7.53 0.64 -13.31
N PRO A 45 7.37 -0.32 -12.38
CA PRO A 45 7.21 0.01 -10.97
C PRO A 45 8.42 0.73 -10.37
N ASN A 46 8.14 1.71 -9.50
CA ASN A 46 9.18 2.36 -8.71
C ASN A 46 8.96 2.01 -7.24
N LEU A 47 9.51 0.87 -6.82
CA LEU A 47 9.24 0.33 -5.48
C LEU A 47 9.87 1.19 -4.37
N ASN A 48 11.05 1.76 -4.60
CA ASN A 48 11.70 2.58 -3.60
C ASN A 48 10.93 3.89 -3.33
N GLU A 49 10.44 4.52 -4.39
CA GLU A 49 9.63 5.73 -4.24
C GLU A 49 8.27 5.41 -3.62
N ALA A 50 7.64 4.30 -4.05
CA ALA A 50 6.38 3.85 -3.47
C ALA A 50 6.52 3.65 -1.95
N GLU A 51 7.63 3.05 -1.51
CA GLU A 51 7.88 2.83 -0.09
C GLU A 51 7.90 4.14 0.70
N LYS A 52 8.51 5.18 0.15
CA LYS A 52 8.55 6.49 0.81
C LYS A 52 7.15 7.05 1.05
N TYR A 53 6.26 6.90 0.07
CA TYR A 53 4.88 7.36 0.21
C TYR A 53 4.11 6.55 1.25
N TYR A 54 4.29 5.22 1.30
CA TYR A 54 3.66 4.40 2.33
C TYR A 54 4.15 4.78 3.73
N ILE A 55 5.44 5.04 3.89
CA ILE A 55 6.00 5.49 5.17
C ILE A 55 5.36 6.81 5.57
N SER A 56 5.24 7.75 4.63
CA SER A 56 4.59 9.04 4.90
C SER A 56 3.13 8.86 5.30
N ALA A 57 2.40 7.97 4.63
CA ALA A 57 1.01 7.68 4.98
C ALA A 57 0.90 7.17 6.43
N LEU A 58 1.79 6.27 6.83
CA LEU A 58 1.77 5.69 8.17
C LEU A 58 2.29 6.65 9.24
N ASN A 59 3.11 7.63 8.86
CA ASN A 59 3.49 8.72 9.77
C ASN A 59 2.29 9.64 10.05
N LEU A 60 1.44 9.87 9.05
CA LEU A 60 0.24 10.69 9.20
C LEU A 60 -0.89 9.93 9.90
N ASP A 61 -1.05 8.64 9.61
CA ASP A 61 -2.05 7.79 10.23
C ASP A 61 -1.47 6.39 10.43
N PRO A 62 -0.92 6.11 11.62
CA PRO A 62 -0.28 4.81 11.90
C PRO A 62 -1.20 3.60 11.79
N LYS A 63 -2.53 3.82 11.79
CA LYS A 63 -3.54 2.76 11.70
C LYS A 63 -4.23 2.72 10.34
N HIS A 64 -3.67 3.41 9.34
CA HIS A 64 -4.25 3.42 8.01
C HIS A 64 -4.22 2.01 7.41
N ARG A 65 -5.38 1.37 7.32
CA ARG A 65 -5.48 -0.05 6.92
C ARG A 65 -4.93 -0.30 5.52
N GLY A 66 -5.29 0.55 4.56
CA GLY A 66 -4.80 0.40 3.19
C GLY A 66 -3.28 0.49 3.10
N ALA A 67 -2.67 1.45 3.79
CA ALA A 67 -1.22 1.61 3.78
C ALA A 67 -0.51 0.45 4.47
N LEU A 68 -1.06 -0.06 5.58
CA LEU A 68 -0.50 -1.22 6.26
C LEU A 68 -0.51 -2.46 5.35
N GLU A 69 -1.62 -2.68 4.66
CA GLU A 69 -1.72 -3.81 3.73
C GLU A 69 -0.78 -3.65 2.54
N TYR A 70 -0.87 -2.52 1.84
CA TYR A 70 -0.13 -2.32 0.59
C TYR A 70 1.37 -2.23 0.82
N TYR A 71 1.79 -1.61 1.92
CA TYR A 71 3.20 -1.58 2.27
C TYR A 71 3.70 -3.00 2.61
N GLY A 72 2.90 -3.78 3.32
CA GLY A 72 3.23 -5.17 3.58
C GLY A 72 3.44 -5.96 2.29
N GLU A 73 2.56 -5.77 1.32
CA GLU A 73 2.69 -6.43 0.01
C GLU A 73 3.93 -5.95 -0.74
N LEU A 74 4.25 -4.66 -0.65
CA LEU A 74 5.49 -4.12 -1.23
C LEU A 74 6.73 -4.78 -0.63
N LEU A 75 6.74 -4.97 0.68
CA LEU A 75 7.88 -5.60 1.36
C LEU A 75 8.08 -7.05 0.90
N LEU A 76 6.99 -7.77 0.61
CA LEU A 76 7.10 -9.10 0.03
C LEU A 76 7.78 -9.05 -1.35
N LEU A 77 7.44 -8.04 -2.17
CA LEU A 77 8.10 -7.84 -3.46
C LEU A 77 9.60 -7.56 -3.30
N LYS A 78 9.98 -6.95 -2.18
CA LYS A 78 11.38 -6.68 -1.84
C LYS A 78 12.03 -7.82 -1.05
N ASN A 79 11.34 -8.96 -0.90
CA ASN A 79 11.79 -10.12 -0.15
C ASN A 79 12.03 -9.85 1.34
N ASP A 80 11.27 -8.93 1.91
CA ASP A 80 11.31 -8.62 3.35
C ASP A 80 10.10 -9.23 4.06
N LEU A 81 10.14 -10.53 4.27
CA LEU A 81 9.06 -11.24 4.95
C LEU A 81 8.87 -10.76 6.38
N ALA A 82 9.96 -10.55 7.12
CA ALA A 82 9.88 -10.08 8.50
C ALA A 82 9.17 -8.74 8.61
N GLY A 83 9.48 -7.81 7.69
CA GLY A 83 8.80 -6.51 7.64
C GLY A 83 7.32 -6.64 7.33
N ALA A 84 6.97 -7.51 6.38
CA ALA A 84 5.56 -7.75 6.05
C ALA A 84 4.79 -8.32 7.25
N GLU A 85 5.40 -9.24 7.98
CA GLU A 85 4.77 -9.84 9.16
C GLU A 85 4.56 -8.82 10.30
N LYS A 86 5.49 -7.87 10.45
CA LYS A 86 5.31 -6.78 11.41
C LYS A 86 4.11 -5.91 11.05
N LEU A 87 3.93 -5.62 9.77
CA LEU A 87 2.79 -4.83 9.32
C LEU A 87 1.49 -5.60 9.47
N LEU A 88 1.50 -6.92 9.27
CA LEU A 88 0.33 -7.75 9.52
C LEU A 88 -0.09 -7.68 10.99
N ALA A 89 0.87 -7.73 11.91
CA ALA A 89 0.60 -7.63 13.35
C ALA A 89 0.00 -6.26 13.71
N ARG A 90 0.50 -5.18 13.09
CA ARG A 90 -0.07 -3.84 13.27
C ARG A 90 -1.50 -3.76 12.75
N LEU A 91 -1.74 -4.40 11.61
CA LEU A 91 -3.05 -4.42 10.97
C LEU A 91 -4.05 -5.21 11.81
N ASP A 92 -3.61 -6.31 12.43
CA ASP A 92 -4.45 -7.08 13.35
C ASP A 92 -4.96 -6.21 14.50
N LYS A 93 -4.11 -5.36 15.05
CA LYS A 93 -4.50 -4.44 16.11
C LYS A 93 -5.40 -3.31 15.61
N ALA A 94 -5.21 -2.86 14.38
CA ALA A 94 -6.03 -1.81 13.78
C ALA A 94 -7.43 -2.30 13.41
N CYS A 95 -7.61 -3.60 13.22
CA CYS A 95 -8.86 -4.23 12.80
C CYS A 95 -9.38 -5.15 13.90
N THR A 96 -10.08 -4.61 14.89
CA THR A 96 -10.49 -5.31 16.12
C THR A 96 -11.20 -6.64 15.86
N PHE A 97 -12.03 -6.73 14.84
CA PHE A 97 -12.78 -7.95 14.49
C PHE A 97 -12.41 -8.49 13.12
N GLY A 98 -11.20 -8.15 12.65
CA GLY A 98 -10.76 -8.50 11.31
C GLY A 98 -11.23 -7.46 10.28
N CYS A 99 -10.57 -7.46 9.14
CA CYS A 99 -10.93 -6.58 8.03
C CYS A 99 -10.38 -7.20 6.75
N GLU A 100 -10.89 -6.73 5.61
CA GLU A 100 -10.45 -7.21 4.30
C GLU A 100 -8.95 -7.04 4.12
N GLU A 101 -8.41 -5.88 4.52
CA GLU A 101 -6.98 -5.59 4.41
C GLU A 101 -6.12 -6.61 5.16
N PHE A 102 -6.54 -7.00 6.37
CA PHE A 102 -5.83 -8.03 7.14
C PHE A 102 -5.85 -9.38 6.41
N GLN A 103 -7.02 -9.78 5.91
CA GLN A 103 -7.16 -11.06 5.22
C GLN A 103 -6.32 -11.08 3.94
N ASP A 104 -6.31 -9.98 3.19
CA ASP A 104 -5.57 -9.88 1.94
C ASP A 104 -4.06 -9.93 2.19
N LEU A 105 -3.55 -9.23 3.18
CA LEU A 105 -2.11 -9.27 3.49
C LEU A 105 -1.71 -10.64 4.04
N LYS A 106 -2.53 -11.24 4.89
CA LYS A 106 -2.27 -12.59 5.40
C LYS A 106 -2.17 -13.59 4.26
N LYS A 107 -3.09 -13.51 3.30
CA LYS A 107 -3.07 -14.38 2.12
C LYS A 107 -1.81 -14.16 1.28
N SER A 108 -1.42 -12.91 1.07
CA SER A 108 -0.20 -12.59 0.32
C SER A 108 1.04 -13.17 0.99
N ILE A 109 1.12 -13.09 2.31
CA ILE A 109 2.23 -13.67 3.09
C ILE A 109 2.24 -15.19 2.94
N GLN A 110 1.07 -15.83 3.05
CA GLN A 110 0.96 -17.29 2.89
C GLN A 110 1.42 -17.72 1.49
N GLN A 111 1.01 -16.99 0.45
CA GLN A 111 1.43 -17.26 -0.92
C GLN A 111 2.94 -17.08 -1.11
N TYR A 112 3.50 -16.05 -0.49
CA TYR A 112 4.94 -15.81 -0.53
C TYR A 112 5.71 -16.98 0.10
N LYS A 113 5.28 -17.44 1.28
CA LYS A 113 5.92 -18.57 1.96
C LYS A 113 5.82 -19.87 1.14
N ALA A 114 4.69 -20.08 0.47
CA ALA A 114 4.47 -21.27 -0.34
C ALA A 114 5.38 -21.33 -1.57
N LYS A 115 5.81 -20.18 -2.08
CA LYS A 115 6.71 -20.09 -3.25
C LYS A 115 8.17 -20.18 -2.89
N LYS A 116 8.52 -20.04 -1.62
CA LYS A 116 9.91 -20.14 -1.17
C LYS A 116 10.23 -21.59 -0.82
N PRO A 117 11.33 -22.15 -1.37
CA PRO A 117 11.73 -23.51 -1.00
C PRO A 117 12.24 -23.58 0.43
#